data_e8a8c260e5005ab49e9f4c276b0b465e
#
_entry.id   e8a8c260e5005ab49e9f4c276b0b465e
#
_cell.length_a   1.000
_cell.length_b   1.000
_cell.length_c   1.000
_cell.angle_alpha   90.00
_cell.angle_beta   90.00
_cell.angle_gamma   90.00
#
_symmetry.space_group_name_H-M   'P 1'
#
loop_
_entity.id
_entity.type
_entity.pdbx_description
1 polymer ?
#
loop_
_entity_poly.entity_id
_entity_poly.type
_entity_poly.pdbx_seq_one_letter_code
_entity_poly.pdbx_strand_id
1 'polypeptide(L)'
;MGNAVYLDRDFLYNIRKKELEKTMTLIDEFTIQKTFVEWARKQDFIILCFAVPNGFKASSRAALMMKREGLLPGVPDVFCLLKNGKWAIVEFKTEIGKVSPQQKVIIDKLLDHKQAVAVCRSTREAVLFVKQVYNGEFVI
;
A
#
# COMPACT_ATOMS: atom_id res chain seq x y z
N MET A 1 17.18 48.26 -0.14
CA MET A 1 16.38 47.40 0.73
C MET A 1 15.57 46.47 -0.14
N GLY A 2 15.97 45.24 -0.20
CA GLY A 2 15.24 44.24 -0.94
C GLY A 2 13.95 43.87 -0.20
N ASN A 3 12.78 44.01 -0.87
CA ASN A 3 11.55 43.42 -0.39
C ASN A 3 11.72 41.90 -0.34
N ALA A 4 11.67 41.31 0.85
CA ALA A 4 11.62 39.88 0.96
C ALA A 4 10.34 39.37 0.30
N VAL A 5 10.51 38.68 -0.83
CA VAL A 5 9.36 37.98 -1.46
C VAL A 5 9.11 36.73 -0.65
N TYR A 6 8.09 36.77 0.19
CA TYR A 6 7.61 35.57 0.86
C TYR A 6 6.85 34.74 -0.18
N LEU A 7 7.45 33.63 -0.60
CA LEU A 7 6.76 32.65 -1.42
C LEU A 7 5.66 32.00 -0.59
N ASP A 8 4.47 31.97 -1.16
CA ASP A 8 3.31 31.30 -0.57
C ASP A 8 3.66 29.84 -0.24
N ARG A 9 3.32 29.40 0.96
CA ARG A 9 3.53 28.01 1.42
C ARG A 9 2.85 27.01 0.50
N ASP A 10 1.70 27.33 -0.03
CA ASP A 10 0.97 26.46 -0.96
C ASP A 10 1.66 26.37 -2.31
N PHE A 11 2.26 27.47 -2.78
CA PHE A 11 3.07 27.48 -3.98
C PHE A 11 4.34 26.62 -3.82
N LEU A 12 5.05 26.74 -2.71
CA LEU A 12 6.23 25.92 -2.40
C LEU A 12 5.87 24.44 -2.24
N TYR A 13 4.73 24.16 -1.59
CA TYR A 13 4.22 22.80 -1.48
C TYR A 13 3.94 22.18 -2.84
N ASN A 14 3.27 22.93 -3.73
CA ASN A 14 2.93 22.47 -5.07
C ASN A 14 4.16 22.26 -5.95
N ILE A 15 5.19 23.11 -5.83
CA ILE A 15 6.48 22.92 -6.53
C ILE A 15 7.18 21.66 -6.02
N ARG A 16 7.31 21.50 -4.71
CA ARG A 16 7.91 20.29 -4.10
C ARG A 16 7.14 19.04 -4.49
N LYS A 17 5.83 19.12 -4.52
CA LYS A 17 4.97 18.01 -4.96
C LYS A 17 5.25 17.64 -6.40
N LYS A 18 5.33 18.60 -7.32
CA LYS A 18 5.67 18.37 -8.74
C LYS A 18 7.07 17.82 -8.94
N GLU A 19 8.05 18.29 -8.17
CA GLU A 19 9.42 17.78 -8.23
C GLU A 19 9.52 16.35 -7.69
N LEU A 20 8.84 16.06 -6.59
CA LEU A 20 8.67 14.70 -6.05
C LEU A 20 7.97 13.81 -7.07
N GLU A 21 6.89 14.27 -7.70
CA GLU A 21 6.20 13.53 -8.76
C GLU A 21 7.14 13.17 -9.92
N LYS A 22 8.02 14.09 -10.35
CA LYS A 22 9.04 13.83 -11.37
C LYS A 22 10.09 12.81 -10.94
N THR A 23 10.52 12.86 -9.70
CA THR A 23 11.57 11.97 -9.16
C THR A 23 11.00 10.60 -8.85
N MET A 24 9.74 10.51 -8.44
CA MET A 24 9.08 9.30 -7.98
C MET A 24 8.33 8.53 -9.08
N THR A 25 8.21 9.07 -10.30
CA THR A 25 7.88 8.26 -11.49
C THR A 25 8.90 7.16 -11.78
N LEU A 26 10.05 7.16 -11.07
CA LEU A 26 11.06 6.10 -11.15
C LEU A 26 10.77 4.90 -10.25
N ILE A 27 9.91 5.04 -9.22
CA ILE A 27 9.55 3.96 -8.31
C ILE A 27 8.02 3.85 -8.29
N ASP A 28 7.50 3.00 -9.14
CA ASP A 28 6.08 2.72 -9.22
C ASP A 28 5.62 1.71 -8.13
N GLU A 29 4.32 1.61 -7.93
CA GLU A 29 3.74 0.68 -6.97
C GLU A 29 4.14 -0.77 -7.24
N PHE A 30 4.25 -1.14 -8.52
CA PHE A 30 4.67 -2.47 -8.92
C PHE A 30 6.07 -2.81 -8.39
N THR A 31 7.04 -1.90 -8.55
CA THR A 31 8.41 -2.09 -8.08
C THR A 31 8.48 -2.18 -6.56
N ILE A 32 7.75 -1.33 -5.84
CA ILE A 32 7.67 -1.36 -4.37
C ILE A 32 7.11 -2.70 -3.90
N GLN A 33 6.00 -3.13 -4.46
CA GLN A 33 5.34 -4.38 -4.12
C GLN A 33 6.19 -5.60 -4.45
N LYS A 34 6.75 -5.66 -5.66
CA LYS A 34 7.63 -6.76 -6.11
C LYS A 34 8.81 -6.94 -5.16
N THR A 35 9.49 -5.87 -4.84
CA THR A 35 10.66 -5.89 -3.95
C THR A 35 10.27 -6.37 -2.55
N PHE A 36 9.13 -5.92 -2.04
CA PHE A 36 8.60 -6.39 -0.76
C PHE A 36 8.28 -7.89 -0.79
N VAL A 37 7.56 -8.37 -1.80
CA VAL A 37 7.19 -9.80 -1.91
C VAL A 37 8.42 -10.70 -2.02
N GLU A 38 9.43 -10.28 -2.78
CA GLU A 38 10.71 -11.01 -2.88
C GLU A 38 11.40 -11.11 -1.52
N TRP A 39 11.41 -10.03 -0.75
CA TRP A 39 11.94 -10.05 0.61
C TRP A 39 11.09 -10.93 1.53
N ALA A 40 9.77 -10.77 1.53
CA ALA A 40 8.84 -11.47 2.41
C ALA A 40 8.95 -12.99 2.27
N ARG A 41 9.07 -13.49 1.06
CA ARG A 41 9.18 -14.92 0.76
C ARG A 41 10.48 -15.57 1.22
N LYS A 42 11.47 -14.76 1.60
CA LYS A 42 12.75 -15.24 2.16
C LYS A 42 12.76 -15.25 3.70
N GLN A 43 11.70 -14.75 4.34
CA GLN A 43 11.65 -14.65 5.79
C GLN A 43 11.03 -15.88 6.42
N ASP A 44 11.71 -16.47 7.39
CA ASP A 44 11.22 -17.68 8.11
C ASP A 44 9.94 -17.41 8.92
N PHE A 45 9.73 -16.17 9.36
CA PHE A 45 8.55 -15.82 10.16
C PHE A 45 7.30 -15.52 9.32
N ILE A 46 7.43 -15.47 8.00
CA ILE A 46 6.31 -15.30 7.07
C ILE A 46 5.99 -16.64 6.43
N ILE A 47 4.83 -17.20 6.76
CA ILE A 47 4.39 -18.52 6.29
C ILE A 47 3.88 -18.45 4.85
N LEU A 48 3.08 -17.44 4.54
CA LEU A 48 2.51 -17.19 3.23
C LEU A 48 2.60 -15.70 2.92
N CYS A 49 2.95 -15.38 1.69
CA CYS A 49 2.86 -14.03 1.15
C CYS A 49 2.34 -14.10 -0.27
N PHE A 50 1.20 -13.48 -0.50
CA PHE A 50 0.55 -13.49 -1.80
C PHE A 50 -0.11 -12.15 -2.11
N ALA A 51 -0.20 -11.84 -3.40
CA ALA A 51 -0.88 -10.66 -3.89
C ALA A 51 -2.32 -10.99 -4.31
N VAL A 52 -3.20 -10.03 -4.14
CA VAL A 52 -4.57 -10.06 -4.69
C VAL A 52 -4.55 -9.29 -6.01
N PRO A 53 -5.03 -9.89 -7.12
CA PRO A 53 -5.01 -9.24 -8.43
C PRO A 53 -6.07 -8.13 -8.48
N ASN A 54 -5.70 -6.94 -8.05
CA ASN A 54 -6.52 -5.73 -8.16
C ASN A 54 -5.95 -4.80 -9.22
N GLY A 55 -6.85 -4.06 -9.89
CA GLY A 55 -6.46 -2.95 -10.75
C GLY A 55 -5.92 -3.31 -12.12
N PHE A 56 -5.96 -4.56 -12.56
CA PHE A 56 -5.62 -4.86 -13.94
C PHE A 56 -6.81 -4.60 -14.89
N LYS A 57 -6.49 -4.12 -16.09
CA LYS A 57 -7.49 -3.82 -17.09
C LYS A 57 -8.00 -5.12 -17.72
N ALA A 58 -9.22 -5.47 -17.41
CA ALA A 58 -9.93 -6.58 -18.06
C ALA A 58 -11.04 -6.04 -18.98
N SER A 59 -11.43 -6.82 -19.99
CA SER A 59 -12.66 -6.54 -20.73
C SER A 59 -13.86 -6.54 -19.78
N SER A 60 -14.96 -5.87 -20.14
CA SER A 60 -16.18 -5.82 -19.31
C SER A 60 -16.72 -7.21 -18.96
N ARG A 61 -16.61 -8.17 -19.91
CA ARG A 61 -17.02 -9.55 -19.69
C ARG A 61 -16.09 -10.27 -18.70
N ALA A 62 -14.78 -10.13 -18.86
CA ALA A 62 -13.80 -10.71 -17.95
C ALA A 62 -13.93 -10.13 -16.54
N ALA A 63 -14.11 -8.81 -16.42
CA ALA A 63 -14.34 -8.14 -15.14
C ALA A 63 -15.60 -8.65 -14.43
N LEU A 64 -16.70 -8.87 -15.18
CA LEU A 64 -17.94 -9.43 -14.64
C LEU A 64 -17.74 -10.86 -14.14
N MET A 65 -17.04 -11.69 -14.90
CA MET A 65 -16.73 -13.07 -14.50
C MET A 65 -15.87 -13.11 -13.24
N MET A 66 -14.84 -12.28 -13.14
CA MET A 66 -13.99 -12.16 -11.94
C MET A 66 -14.78 -11.75 -10.71
N LYS A 67 -15.71 -10.81 -10.84
CA LYS A 67 -16.62 -10.43 -9.76
C LYS A 67 -17.50 -11.59 -9.30
N ARG A 68 -18.01 -12.38 -10.24
CA ARG A 68 -18.80 -13.59 -9.93
C ARG A 68 -17.96 -14.67 -9.26
N GLU A 69 -16.69 -14.77 -9.58
CA GLU A 69 -15.73 -15.66 -8.93
C GLU A 69 -15.26 -15.17 -7.55
N GLY A 70 -15.68 -13.97 -7.14
CA GLY A 70 -15.39 -13.44 -5.82
C GLY A 70 -14.39 -12.29 -5.76
N LEU A 71 -13.98 -11.73 -6.91
CA LEU A 71 -13.14 -10.54 -6.91
C LEU A 71 -13.87 -9.38 -6.25
N LEU A 72 -13.26 -8.80 -5.22
CA LEU A 72 -13.79 -7.66 -4.50
C LEU A 72 -12.90 -6.43 -4.76
N PRO A 73 -13.42 -5.41 -5.48
CA PRO A 73 -12.66 -4.17 -5.69
C PRO A 73 -12.32 -3.48 -4.37
N GLY A 74 -11.10 -2.96 -4.26
CA GLY A 74 -10.64 -2.23 -3.09
C GLY A 74 -9.96 -3.08 -2.02
N VAL A 75 -9.89 -4.40 -2.19
CA VAL A 75 -9.10 -5.28 -1.31
C VAL A 75 -7.62 -4.90 -1.40
N PRO A 76 -6.89 -4.82 -0.26
CA PRO A 76 -5.46 -4.53 -0.27
C PRO A 76 -4.62 -5.46 -1.12
N ASP A 77 -3.43 -4.99 -1.52
CA ASP A 77 -2.59 -5.64 -2.52
C ASP A 77 -1.96 -6.95 -2.09
N VAL A 78 -1.48 -7.04 -0.85
CA VAL A 78 -0.67 -8.16 -0.37
C VAL A 78 -1.09 -8.61 1.02
N PHE A 79 -1.18 -9.92 1.20
CA PHE A 79 -1.51 -10.58 2.46
C PHE A 79 -0.35 -11.46 2.90
N CYS A 80 0.10 -11.29 4.14
CA CYS A 80 1.14 -12.11 4.75
C CYS A 80 0.61 -12.81 6.00
N LEU A 81 0.61 -14.14 5.99
CA LEU A 81 0.37 -14.94 7.18
C LEU A 81 1.69 -15.13 7.94
N LEU A 82 1.71 -14.77 9.21
CA LEU A 82 2.89 -14.83 10.06
C LEU A 82 2.87 -16.07 10.97
N LYS A 83 4.03 -16.49 11.44
CA LYS A 83 4.17 -17.63 12.37
C LYS A 83 3.36 -17.49 13.66
N ASN A 84 3.10 -16.27 14.12
CA ASN A 84 2.25 -16.01 15.28
C ASN A 84 0.74 -16.16 14.99
N GLY A 85 0.36 -16.57 13.78
CA GLY A 85 -1.02 -16.73 13.35
C GLY A 85 -1.72 -15.43 12.92
N LYS A 86 -1.05 -14.30 13.00
CA LYS A 86 -1.60 -13.01 12.58
C LYS A 86 -1.41 -12.79 11.08
N TRP A 87 -2.30 -12.01 10.50
CA TRP A 87 -2.16 -11.48 9.16
C TRP A 87 -1.61 -10.07 9.19
N ALA A 88 -0.65 -9.79 8.35
CA ALA A 88 -0.20 -8.45 8.01
C ALA A 88 -0.65 -8.15 6.58
N ILE A 89 -1.45 -7.13 6.42
CA ILE A 89 -2.11 -6.79 5.16
C ILE A 89 -1.58 -5.43 4.69
N VAL A 90 -1.12 -5.36 3.45
CA VAL A 90 -0.44 -4.17 2.92
C VAL A 90 -1.14 -3.69 1.66
N GLU A 91 -1.48 -2.41 1.66
CA GLU A 91 -1.83 -1.64 0.47
C GLU A 91 -0.63 -0.81 0.06
N PHE A 92 -0.18 -0.94 -1.18
CA PHE A 92 0.94 -0.15 -1.71
C PHE A 92 0.46 1.09 -2.42
N LYS A 93 1.15 2.19 -2.18
CA LYS A 93 0.95 3.48 -2.84
C LYS A 93 2.30 4.10 -3.15
N THR A 94 2.37 4.86 -4.22
CA THR A 94 3.48 5.79 -4.42
C THR A 94 3.43 6.87 -3.34
N GLU A 95 4.50 7.65 -3.20
CA GLU A 95 4.59 8.75 -2.21
C GLU A 95 3.39 9.71 -2.29
N ILE A 96 2.88 9.93 -3.49
CA ILE A 96 1.79 10.87 -3.78
C ILE A 96 0.45 10.19 -4.09
N GLY A 97 0.46 8.86 -4.23
CA GLY A 97 -0.75 8.08 -4.52
C GLY A 97 -1.78 8.20 -3.41
N LYS A 98 -3.05 8.22 -3.77
CA LYS A 98 -4.17 8.33 -2.83
C LYS A 98 -4.91 7.01 -2.72
N VAL A 99 -5.31 6.69 -1.52
CA VAL A 99 -6.24 5.57 -1.27
C VAL A 99 -7.59 5.93 -1.88
N SER A 100 -8.14 5.03 -2.71
CA SER A 100 -9.46 5.23 -3.30
C SER A 100 -10.57 5.09 -2.23
N PRO A 101 -11.78 5.63 -2.47
CA PRO A 101 -12.91 5.43 -1.56
C PRO A 101 -13.25 3.96 -1.33
N GLN A 102 -13.16 3.11 -2.35
CA GLN A 102 -13.39 1.67 -2.23
C GLN A 102 -12.33 0.99 -1.36
N GLN A 103 -11.05 1.33 -1.57
CA GLN A 103 -9.97 0.83 -0.74
C GLN A 103 -10.13 1.24 0.72
N LYS A 104 -10.51 2.51 0.96
CA LYS A 104 -10.74 3.01 2.31
C LYS A 104 -11.83 2.23 3.04
N VAL A 105 -12.93 1.94 2.39
CA VAL A 105 -14.03 1.14 2.97
C VAL A 105 -13.54 -0.24 3.42
N ILE A 106 -12.76 -0.93 2.59
CA ILE A 106 -12.24 -2.26 2.93
C ILE A 106 -11.19 -2.18 4.06
N ILE A 107 -10.27 -1.22 3.99
CA ILE A 107 -9.26 -1.01 5.02
C ILE A 107 -9.93 -0.73 6.38
N ASP A 108 -10.91 0.17 6.42
CA ASP A 108 -11.63 0.50 7.64
C ASP A 108 -12.34 -0.73 8.23
N LYS A 109 -12.99 -1.56 7.39
CA LYS A 109 -13.60 -2.82 7.83
C LYS A 109 -12.59 -3.78 8.45
N LEU A 110 -11.42 -3.92 7.85
CA LEU A 110 -10.37 -4.78 8.36
C LEU A 110 -9.84 -4.27 9.71
N LEU A 111 -9.59 -2.98 9.83
CA LEU A 111 -9.16 -2.36 11.09
C LEU A 111 -10.21 -2.49 12.19
N ASP A 112 -11.48 -2.27 11.88
CA ASP A 112 -12.60 -2.41 12.83
C ASP A 112 -12.73 -3.84 13.37
N HIS A 113 -12.29 -4.83 12.58
CA HIS A 113 -12.27 -6.24 12.97
C HIS A 113 -10.90 -6.72 13.48
N LYS A 114 -10.07 -5.79 13.96
CA LYS A 114 -8.76 -6.07 14.57
C LYS A 114 -7.73 -6.72 13.66
N GLN A 115 -7.84 -6.51 12.36
CA GLN A 115 -6.83 -6.95 11.41
C GLN A 115 -5.75 -5.87 11.25
N ALA A 116 -4.49 -6.28 11.16
CA ALA A 116 -3.38 -5.38 10.94
C ALA A 116 -3.28 -5.03 9.46
N VAL A 117 -3.60 -3.81 9.11
CA VAL A 117 -3.54 -3.27 7.74
C VAL A 117 -2.76 -1.97 7.73
N ALA A 118 -1.87 -1.80 6.77
CA ALA A 118 -1.16 -0.53 6.56
C ALA A 118 -1.12 -0.14 5.09
N VAL A 119 -1.18 1.15 4.82
CA VAL A 119 -0.84 1.75 3.54
C VAL A 119 0.65 2.07 3.57
N CYS A 120 1.42 1.42 2.72
CA CYS A 120 2.87 1.56 2.68
C CYS A 120 3.30 2.22 1.37
N ARG A 121 4.17 3.22 1.50
CA ARG A 121 4.64 4.04 0.38
C ARG A 121 6.06 3.71 -0.04
N SER A 122 6.66 2.72 0.63
CA SER A 122 7.97 2.18 0.29
C SER A 122 8.06 0.72 0.73
N THR A 123 8.99 -0.02 0.15
CA THR A 123 9.32 -1.38 0.59
C THR A 123 9.75 -1.38 2.06
N ARG A 124 10.53 -0.41 2.48
CA ARG A 124 10.99 -0.28 3.87
C ARG A 124 9.83 -0.13 4.86
N GLU A 125 8.85 0.70 4.55
CA GLU A 125 7.66 0.85 5.40
C GLU A 125 6.92 -0.48 5.57
N ALA A 126 6.74 -1.22 4.48
CA ALA A 126 6.08 -2.52 4.52
C ALA A 126 6.86 -3.55 5.35
N VAL A 127 8.18 -3.60 5.19
CA VAL A 127 9.06 -4.46 6.00
C VAL A 127 8.94 -4.14 7.49
N LEU A 128 9.01 -2.87 7.86
CA LEU A 128 8.89 -2.44 9.26
C LEU A 128 7.51 -2.77 9.82
N PHE A 129 6.45 -2.52 9.06
CA PHE A 129 5.09 -2.84 9.45
C PHE A 129 4.89 -4.32 9.75
N VAL A 130 5.30 -5.20 8.85
CA VAL A 130 5.17 -6.65 9.02
C VAL A 130 5.95 -7.15 10.24
N LYS A 131 7.15 -6.62 10.47
CA LYS A 131 7.93 -6.91 11.68
C LYS A 131 7.22 -6.45 12.95
N GLN A 132 6.61 -5.28 12.95
CA GLN A 132 5.83 -4.77 14.10
C GLN A 132 4.63 -5.67 14.41
N VAL A 133 3.91 -6.13 13.37
CA VAL A 133 2.80 -7.08 13.56
C VAL A 133 3.30 -8.39 14.17
N TYR A 134 4.41 -8.91 13.68
CA TYR A 134 5.00 -10.14 14.20
C TYR A 134 5.46 -10.00 15.66
N ASN A 135 6.05 -8.87 16.01
CA ASN A 135 6.54 -8.59 17.37
C ASN A 135 5.44 -8.16 18.35
N GLY A 136 4.21 -8.01 17.90
CA GLY A 136 3.10 -7.54 18.73
C GLY A 136 3.14 -6.04 19.05
N GLU A 137 3.91 -5.27 18.30
CA GLU A 137 4.07 -3.81 18.48
C GLU A 137 3.05 -2.99 17.71
N PHE A 138 2.33 -3.60 16.77
CA PHE A 138 1.29 -2.91 16.00
C PHE A 138 0.00 -2.88 16.81
N VAL A 139 -0.40 -1.68 17.20
CA VAL A 139 -1.64 -1.43 17.96
C VAL A 139 -2.76 -1.06 16.98
N ILE A 140 -3.85 -1.80 17.07
CA ILE A 140 -5.05 -1.59 16.27
C ILE A 140 -6.07 -0.79 17.09
#